data_afe55daf11e46169445cd6887138ad1c
#
_entry.id   afe55daf11e46169445cd6887138ad1c
#
_cell.length_a   1.000
_cell.length_b   1.000
_cell.length_c   1.000
_cell.angle_alpha   90.00
_cell.angle_beta   90.00
_cell.angle_gamma   90.00
#
_symmetry.space_group_name_H-M   'P 1'
#
loop_
_entity.id
_entity.type
_entity.pdbx_description
1 polymer ?
#
loop_
_entity_poly.entity_id
_entity_poly.type
_entity_poly.pdbx_seq_one_letter_code
_entity_poly.pdbx_strand_id
1 'polypeptide(L)'
;MRKEVFSMMLCLGAVGGATVVAPGTANAAIAQAPTIKVQGQVVDETGAPLMGASIKAKNSKTGTVTDIDGKFSLDVESKATLIVSYLGYKTSEVAVRGRAIIEKIQLTPDNNVLNQVVVVGYGTQKKADLTGSVAIVNAEEMKKVSNSNISTMLEGKVAGVQITSDGQPGADPSVRIRGIGSFGSTAPLYVVDGVPMGTTIRDFSPNDIETIQILKDASAGAIYGSRAANGVVIITTKNGKKDQPLKVNYSGYFGADVIPGDVYDVMNADQYSNYIGQACANSGTTLPGGYKMGEDGRYHFQDNTNTDWFSEVFKTGIRQNHNVALSGGSAKSTYNVSLDYFNQKGTLEGAGPNYERYTARVNNTMETKFIKFRTSMVYSHSNQDNMGLSNAGEYVQGLYGDVTNVLRGTLLMQPTIKAYDPSTWVLDDKVGAANNYRYDAYGYGVYYDNVHGDISASNPLLVNNMLQRNTIVDRFVGTASADVDLFKMVGLKLKNHGLHYNINLSYSKTEAKDKTWIPAWIQSNRVYLDKANERLTKGSRNYSDALIENTLVYDGHFGKHNINLLGGLTYEEENTNLAGASSSQNLTTSSSRTQPTLTQSLTNIATRSPLTSAA
;
A
#
# COMPACT_ATOMS: atom_id res chain seq x y z
N MET A 1 29.46 3.85 8.43
CA MET A 1 28.90 4.47 7.22
C MET A 1 27.40 4.82 7.32
N ARG A 2 26.74 4.71 8.49
CA ARG A 2 25.29 4.97 8.69
C ARG A 2 24.94 6.31 9.37
N LYS A 3 25.90 7.10 9.81
CA LYS A 3 25.64 8.37 10.53
C LYS A 3 25.97 9.64 9.75
N GLU A 4 26.67 9.57 8.64
CA GLU A 4 27.11 10.76 7.92
C GLU A 4 26.16 11.25 6.81
N VAL A 5 25.27 10.38 6.30
CA VAL A 5 24.30 10.76 5.24
C VAL A 5 23.11 11.54 5.80
N PHE A 6 22.83 11.41 7.11
CA PHE A 6 21.70 12.11 7.76
C PHE A 6 21.99 13.57 8.12
N SER A 7 23.26 13.94 8.19
CA SER A 7 23.66 15.31 8.59
C SER A 7 23.61 16.34 7.44
N MET A 8 23.52 15.88 6.19
CA MET A 8 23.55 16.77 5.02
C MET A 8 22.16 17.27 4.57
N MET A 9 21.08 16.71 5.10
CA MET A 9 19.70 17.10 4.73
C MET A 9 19.03 18.09 5.71
N LEU A 10 19.69 18.44 6.81
CA LEU A 10 19.11 19.30 7.87
C LEU A 10 19.53 20.78 7.81
N CYS A 11 20.33 21.20 6.82
CA CYS A 11 20.88 22.56 6.75
C CYS A 11 20.18 23.53 5.79
N LEU A 12 18.97 23.24 5.29
CA LEU A 12 18.25 24.13 4.35
C LEU A 12 16.97 24.76 4.92
N GLY A 13 16.83 24.88 6.22
CA GLY A 13 15.62 25.38 6.86
C GLY A 13 15.79 26.46 7.93
N ALA A 14 16.69 27.41 7.77
CA ALA A 14 16.79 28.51 8.73
C ALA A 14 17.40 29.79 8.12
N VAL A 15 16.65 30.54 7.32
CA VAL A 15 16.84 32.00 7.16
C VAL A 15 15.48 32.62 6.80
N GLY A 16 14.97 33.55 7.61
CA GLY A 16 13.84 34.38 7.25
C GLY A 16 12.98 34.85 8.42
N GLY A 17 13.60 35.40 9.47
CA GLY A 17 12.89 36.23 10.44
C GLY A 17 12.63 37.61 9.85
N ALA A 18 11.41 37.90 9.44
CA ALA A 18 10.99 39.26 9.09
C ALA A 18 10.02 39.78 10.16
N THR A 19 10.40 40.85 10.79
CA THR A 19 9.63 41.65 11.76
C THR A 19 8.33 42.12 11.13
N VAL A 20 7.21 41.77 11.75
CA VAL A 20 5.88 42.32 11.39
C VAL A 20 5.73 43.69 12.03
N VAL A 21 5.77 44.73 11.21
CA VAL A 21 5.25 46.06 11.54
C VAL A 21 3.77 46.06 11.15
N ALA A 22 2.89 46.25 12.12
CA ALA A 22 1.47 46.38 11.90
C ALA A 22 1.15 47.71 11.21
N PRO A 23 0.45 47.75 10.08
CA PRO A 23 -0.20 48.97 9.59
C PRO A 23 -1.66 49.01 10.04
N GLY A 24 -2.07 50.18 10.40
CA GLY A 24 -3.41 50.50 10.90
C GLY A 24 -4.55 50.11 9.96
N THR A 25 -5.67 49.88 10.60
CA THR A 25 -6.97 49.61 10.00
C THR A 25 -7.43 50.71 9.05
N ALA A 26 -7.26 50.49 7.75
CA ALA A 26 -8.07 51.17 6.74
C ALA A 26 -9.21 50.21 6.32
N ASN A 27 -10.42 50.51 6.74
CA ASN A 27 -11.64 49.94 6.21
C ASN A 27 -11.78 50.31 4.72
N ALA A 28 -11.17 49.53 3.83
CA ALA A 28 -11.54 49.56 2.42
C ALA A 28 -12.83 48.74 2.28
N ALA A 29 -13.94 49.40 2.11
CA ALA A 29 -15.17 48.77 1.63
C ALA A 29 -14.84 48.08 0.29
N ILE A 30 -14.79 46.76 0.30
CA ILE A 30 -14.68 45.95 -0.92
C ILE A 30 -15.99 46.19 -1.66
N ALA A 31 -15.96 47.00 -2.71
CA ALA A 31 -17.07 47.13 -3.64
C ALA A 31 -17.35 45.74 -4.22
N GLN A 32 -18.42 45.07 -3.77
CA GLN A 32 -18.88 43.83 -4.37
C GLN A 32 -19.17 44.11 -5.84
N ALA A 33 -18.46 43.42 -6.72
CA ALA A 33 -18.75 43.48 -8.15
C ALA A 33 -20.22 43.11 -8.37
N PRO A 34 -20.95 43.80 -9.26
CA PRO A 34 -22.37 43.53 -9.49
C PRO A 34 -22.57 42.07 -9.93
N THR A 35 -23.28 41.31 -9.11
CA THR A 35 -23.70 39.93 -9.41
C THR A 35 -24.93 39.97 -10.31
N ILE A 36 -24.95 39.11 -11.32
CA ILE A 36 -26.09 38.92 -12.22
C ILE A 36 -26.52 37.47 -12.16
N LYS A 37 -27.80 37.22 -12.27
CA LYS A 37 -28.38 35.88 -12.38
C LYS A 37 -28.29 35.41 -13.82
N VAL A 38 -27.41 34.42 -14.07
CA VAL A 38 -27.20 33.83 -15.39
C VAL A 38 -28.02 32.56 -15.50
N GLN A 39 -28.79 32.47 -16.58
CA GLN A 39 -29.57 31.30 -16.95
C GLN A 39 -29.14 30.77 -18.32
N GLY A 40 -29.24 29.47 -18.53
CA GLY A 40 -28.88 28.85 -19.79
C GLY A 40 -29.26 27.39 -19.86
N GLN A 41 -28.97 26.78 -21.02
CA GLN A 41 -29.19 25.35 -21.25
C GLN A 41 -27.91 24.70 -21.76
N VAL A 42 -27.60 23.51 -21.22
CA VAL A 42 -26.50 22.67 -21.68
C VAL A 42 -27.03 21.54 -22.53
N VAL A 43 -26.49 21.37 -23.74
CA VAL A 43 -26.91 20.36 -24.70
C VAL A 43 -25.70 19.61 -25.27
N ASP A 44 -25.93 18.42 -25.81
CA ASP A 44 -24.95 17.64 -26.55
C ASP A 44 -24.79 18.14 -28.02
N GLU A 45 -23.99 17.44 -28.83
CA GLU A 45 -23.77 17.75 -30.25
C GLU A 45 -25.04 17.60 -31.11
N THR A 46 -26.02 16.81 -30.65
CA THR A 46 -27.29 16.61 -31.35
C THR A 46 -28.35 17.64 -30.94
N GLY A 47 -28.06 18.44 -29.89
CA GLY A 47 -28.97 19.40 -29.30
C GLY A 47 -29.89 18.83 -28.23
N ALA A 48 -29.65 17.57 -27.78
CA ALA A 48 -30.37 16.97 -26.67
C ALA A 48 -29.92 17.54 -25.33
N PRO A 49 -30.81 17.76 -24.35
CA PRO A 49 -30.48 18.36 -23.08
C PRO A 49 -29.64 17.41 -22.22
N LEU A 50 -28.60 17.94 -21.56
CA LEU A 50 -27.71 17.20 -20.65
C LEU A 50 -28.10 17.48 -19.20
N MET A 51 -28.80 16.54 -18.57
CA MET A 51 -29.18 16.58 -17.16
C MET A 51 -27.97 16.26 -16.24
N GLY A 52 -27.78 17.04 -15.15
CA GLY A 52 -26.70 16.81 -14.20
C GLY A 52 -25.33 17.34 -14.64
N ALA A 53 -25.25 18.15 -15.70
CA ALA A 53 -24.02 18.83 -16.04
C ALA A 53 -23.65 19.85 -14.97
N SER A 54 -22.39 19.87 -14.56
CA SER A 54 -21.88 20.77 -13.53
C SER A 54 -21.45 22.11 -14.13
N ILE A 55 -21.96 23.20 -13.58
CA ILE A 55 -21.61 24.58 -13.95
C ILE A 55 -20.97 25.25 -12.74
N LYS A 56 -19.76 25.77 -12.89
CA LYS A 56 -19.00 26.44 -11.81
C LYS A 56 -18.40 27.73 -12.34
N ALA A 57 -18.44 28.79 -11.54
CA ALA A 57 -17.72 30.01 -11.87
C ALA A 57 -16.21 29.81 -11.61
N LYS A 58 -15.39 30.21 -12.61
CA LYS A 58 -13.92 30.08 -12.54
C LYS A 58 -13.39 30.90 -11.37
N ASN A 59 -12.51 30.29 -10.56
CA ASN A 59 -11.93 30.89 -9.34
C ASN A 59 -12.94 31.24 -8.23
N SER A 60 -14.14 30.61 -8.24
CA SER A 60 -15.18 30.80 -7.22
C SER A 60 -15.65 29.45 -6.68
N LYS A 61 -16.23 29.46 -5.47
CA LYS A 61 -16.93 28.30 -4.89
C LYS A 61 -18.37 28.18 -5.39
N THR A 62 -18.87 29.15 -6.16
CA THR A 62 -20.24 29.21 -6.62
C THR A 62 -20.43 28.27 -7.83
N GLY A 63 -21.39 27.38 -7.74
CA GLY A 63 -21.71 26.41 -8.81
C GLY A 63 -23.15 25.88 -8.69
N THR A 64 -23.62 25.25 -9.77
CA THR A 64 -24.93 24.60 -9.87
C THR A 64 -24.84 23.39 -10.80
N VAL A 65 -25.93 22.63 -10.91
CA VAL A 65 -26.07 21.53 -11.87
C VAL A 65 -27.31 21.77 -12.74
N THR A 66 -27.32 21.21 -13.94
CA THR A 66 -28.48 21.29 -14.82
C THR A 66 -29.62 20.37 -14.37
N ASP A 67 -30.85 20.84 -14.60
CA ASP A 67 -32.06 20.06 -14.39
C ASP A 67 -32.33 19.04 -15.54
N ILE A 68 -33.49 18.38 -15.50
CA ILE A 68 -33.90 17.35 -16.48
C ILE A 68 -33.99 17.91 -17.92
N ASP A 69 -34.27 19.21 -18.09
CA ASP A 69 -34.27 19.90 -19.38
C ASP A 69 -32.90 20.45 -19.76
N GLY A 70 -31.84 20.14 -19.02
CA GLY A 70 -30.50 20.69 -19.21
C GLY A 70 -30.37 22.17 -18.84
N LYS A 71 -31.36 22.78 -18.16
CA LYS A 71 -31.34 24.19 -17.78
C LYS A 71 -30.63 24.40 -16.46
N PHE A 72 -29.98 25.58 -16.32
CA PHE A 72 -29.33 25.99 -15.08
C PHE A 72 -29.60 27.46 -14.76
N SER A 73 -29.47 27.82 -13.51
CA SER A 73 -29.48 29.19 -13.02
C SER A 73 -28.40 29.37 -11.94
N LEU A 74 -27.59 30.41 -12.08
CA LEU A 74 -26.44 30.66 -11.20
C LEU A 74 -26.19 32.16 -11.05
N ASP A 75 -26.02 32.63 -9.82
CA ASP A 75 -25.64 34.02 -9.52
C ASP A 75 -24.11 34.15 -9.57
N VAL A 76 -23.61 34.97 -10.49
CA VAL A 76 -22.17 35.17 -10.71
C VAL A 76 -21.84 36.61 -11.02
N GLU A 77 -20.56 36.97 -10.90
CA GLU A 77 -20.10 38.30 -11.35
C GLU A 77 -20.31 38.50 -12.85
N SER A 78 -20.66 39.70 -13.27
CA SER A 78 -20.94 40.03 -14.65
C SER A 78 -19.81 39.73 -15.65
N LYS A 79 -18.57 39.68 -15.15
CA LYS A 79 -17.36 39.34 -15.93
C LYS A 79 -16.87 37.88 -15.70
N ALA A 80 -17.61 37.06 -14.97
CA ALA A 80 -17.20 35.68 -14.68
C ALA A 80 -17.11 34.82 -15.97
N THR A 81 -16.28 33.78 -15.87
CA THR A 81 -16.23 32.68 -16.83
C THR A 81 -16.83 31.45 -16.18
N LEU A 82 -17.82 30.85 -16.84
CA LEU A 82 -18.40 29.57 -16.40
C LEU A 82 -17.58 28.42 -16.94
N ILE A 83 -17.27 27.47 -16.08
CA ILE A 83 -16.69 26.17 -16.43
C ILE A 83 -17.85 25.16 -16.43
N VAL A 84 -18.17 24.62 -17.59
CA VAL A 84 -19.24 23.64 -17.78
C VAL A 84 -18.61 22.28 -18.05
N SER A 85 -18.92 21.27 -17.24
CA SER A 85 -18.38 19.93 -17.36
C SER A 85 -19.49 18.87 -17.21
N TYR A 86 -19.37 17.81 -18.02
CA TYR A 86 -20.25 16.64 -17.95
C TYR A 86 -19.46 15.38 -18.26
N LEU A 87 -19.84 14.27 -17.65
CA LEU A 87 -19.14 13.00 -17.81
C LEU A 87 -19.18 12.54 -19.29
N GLY A 88 -18.01 12.30 -19.87
CA GLY A 88 -17.87 11.91 -21.29
C GLY A 88 -17.81 13.07 -22.27
N TYR A 89 -17.80 14.32 -21.80
CA TYR A 89 -17.74 15.52 -22.64
C TYR A 89 -16.54 16.40 -22.28
N LYS A 90 -16.02 17.14 -23.27
CA LYS A 90 -14.96 18.14 -23.05
C LYS A 90 -15.48 19.27 -22.19
N THR A 91 -14.72 19.67 -21.20
CA THR A 91 -15.01 20.84 -20.39
C THR A 91 -15.01 22.10 -21.27
N SER A 92 -16.09 22.90 -21.22
CA SER A 92 -16.24 24.14 -21.96
C SER A 92 -16.14 25.35 -21.03
N GLU A 93 -15.36 26.34 -21.41
CA GLU A 93 -15.30 27.63 -20.72
C GLU A 93 -16.13 28.66 -21.46
N VAL A 94 -17.12 29.25 -20.79
CA VAL A 94 -18.06 30.23 -21.39
C VAL A 94 -17.98 31.54 -20.61
N ALA A 95 -17.52 32.60 -21.25
CA ALA A 95 -17.49 33.94 -20.64
C ALA A 95 -18.89 34.55 -20.58
N VAL A 96 -19.32 34.98 -19.42
CA VAL A 96 -20.64 35.58 -19.16
C VAL A 96 -20.79 36.93 -19.87
N ARG A 97 -19.79 37.79 -19.80
CA ARG A 97 -19.75 39.11 -20.46
C ARG A 97 -21.01 39.98 -20.22
N GLY A 98 -21.53 39.93 -18.98
CA GLY A 98 -22.71 40.69 -18.60
C GLY A 98 -24.06 40.17 -19.14
N ARG A 99 -24.10 39.01 -19.78
CA ARG A 99 -25.33 38.41 -20.31
C ARG A 99 -26.07 37.64 -19.21
N ALA A 100 -27.34 37.96 -19.00
CA ALA A 100 -28.21 37.25 -18.08
C ALA A 100 -28.72 35.90 -18.64
N ILE A 101 -28.74 35.76 -19.98
CA ILE A 101 -29.18 34.56 -20.65
C ILE A 101 -28.08 34.06 -21.59
N ILE A 102 -27.75 32.80 -21.48
CA ILE A 102 -26.86 32.05 -22.37
C ILE A 102 -27.73 30.95 -23.01
N GLU A 103 -28.22 31.16 -24.22
CA GLU A 103 -29.27 30.34 -24.82
C GLU A 103 -28.90 28.85 -24.85
N LYS A 104 -27.73 28.51 -25.38
CA LYS A 104 -27.26 27.12 -25.44
C LYS A 104 -25.76 27.02 -25.24
N ILE A 105 -25.34 26.12 -24.40
CA ILE A 105 -23.94 25.69 -24.24
C ILE A 105 -23.84 24.28 -24.79
N GLN A 106 -23.29 24.13 -25.97
CA GLN A 106 -23.09 22.83 -26.59
C GLN A 106 -21.78 22.22 -26.10
N LEU A 107 -21.86 21.04 -25.53
CA LEU A 107 -20.69 20.25 -25.17
C LEU A 107 -20.35 19.26 -26.28
N THR A 108 -19.08 19.13 -26.59
CA THR A 108 -18.57 18.13 -27.54
C THR A 108 -18.11 16.91 -26.79
N PRO A 109 -18.41 15.69 -27.26
CA PRO A 109 -17.90 14.48 -26.63
C PRO A 109 -16.38 14.51 -26.47
N ASP A 110 -15.91 14.05 -25.35
CA ASP A 110 -14.46 13.88 -25.14
C ASP A 110 -14.00 12.59 -25.83
N ASN A 111 -13.74 12.69 -27.12
CA ASN A 111 -13.21 11.59 -27.93
C ASN A 111 -11.84 11.08 -27.43
N ASN A 112 -11.20 11.77 -26.47
CA ASN A 112 -9.98 11.27 -25.84
C ASN A 112 -10.25 10.00 -25.03
N VAL A 113 -11.45 9.80 -24.49
CA VAL A 113 -11.83 8.55 -23.81
C VAL A 113 -11.91 7.39 -24.79
N LEU A 114 -12.37 7.62 -26.02
CA LEU A 114 -12.46 6.61 -27.09
C LEU A 114 -11.10 6.37 -27.77
N ASN A 115 -10.23 7.38 -27.79
CA ASN A 115 -8.88 7.30 -28.34
C ASN A 115 -7.83 6.91 -27.30
N GLN A 116 -8.24 6.60 -26.06
CA GLN A 116 -7.34 6.15 -25.02
C GLN A 116 -6.65 4.86 -25.47
N VAL A 117 -5.33 4.92 -25.59
CA VAL A 117 -4.50 3.80 -25.98
C VAL A 117 -4.28 2.92 -24.76
N VAL A 118 -4.55 1.64 -24.91
CA VAL A 118 -4.40 0.62 -23.87
C VAL A 118 -3.20 -0.25 -24.24
N VAL A 119 -2.33 -0.52 -23.30
CA VAL A 119 -1.27 -1.50 -23.46
C VAL A 119 -1.91 -2.88 -23.36
N VAL A 120 -1.86 -3.66 -24.43
CA VAL A 120 -2.36 -5.03 -24.44
C VAL A 120 -1.21 -5.91 -24.88
N GLY A 121 -0.60 -6.55 -23.90
CA GLY A 121 0.50 -7.44 -24.12
C GLY A 121 1.69 -6.83 -24.84
N TYR A 122 1.99 -7.33 -26.02
CA TYR A 122 3.13 -6.88 -26.83
C TYR A 122 2.84 -5.64 -27.69
N GLY A 123 1.67 -5.01 -27.53
CA GLY A 123 1.29 -3.85 -28.34
C GLY A 123 0.38 -2.86 -27.61
N THR A 124 0.09 -1.79 -28.30
CA THR A 124 -0.89 -0.80 -27.84
C THR A 124 -2.08 -0.80 -28.80
N GLN A 125 -3.29 -0.92 -28.25
CA GLN A 125 -4.53 -0.85 -29.03
C GLN A 125 -5.42 0.28 -28.50
N LYS A 126 -6.32 0.79 -29.35
CA LYS A 126 -7.33 1.73 -28.86
C LYS A 126 -8.33 1.00 -27.99
N LYS A 127 -8.75 1.60 -26.89
CA LYS A 127 -9.75 1.02 -25.99
C LYS A 127 -11.04 0.61 -26.71
N ALA A 128 -11.41 1.37 -27.74
CA ALA A 128 -12.59 1.09 -28.56
C ALA A 128 -12.47 -0.21 -29.41
N ASP A 129 -11.25 -0.65 -29.69
CA ASP A 129 -10.98 -1.82 -30.53
C ASP A 129 -10.81 -3.11 -29.69
N LEU A 130 -10.84 -2.98 -28.35
CA LEU A 130 -10.71 -4.12 -27.45
C LEU A 130 -12.05 -4.81 -27.24
N THR A 131 -12.10 -6.10 -27.50
CA THR A 131 -13.27 -6.95 -27.23
C THR A 131 -13.39 -7.34 -25.75
N GLY A 132 -12.31 -7.19 -24.98
CA GLY A 132 -12.24 -7.54 -23.56
C GLY A 132 -12.57 -6.37 -22.63
N SER A 133 -13.08 -6.67 -21.42
CA SER A 133 -13.36 -5.67 -20.39
C SER A 133 -12.06 -5.18 -19.73
N VAL A 134 -11.64 -3.97 -20.08
CA VAL A 134 -10.46 -3.30 -19.52
C VAL A 134 -10.88 -2.07 -18.70
N ALA A 135 -10.46 -2.01 -17.45
CA ALA A 135 -10.60 -0.81 -16.64
C ALA A 135 -9.26 -0.05 -16.60
N ILE A 136 -9.32 1.27 -16.68
CA ILE A 136 -8.13 2.14 -16.60
C ILE A 136 -8.33 3.09 -15.43
N VAL A 137 -7.30 3.19 -14.58
CA VAL A 137 -7.22 4.11 -13.45
C VAL A 137 -6.01 5.01 -13.64
N ASN A 138 -6.23 6.32 -13.59
CA ASN A 138 -5.17 7.31 -13.69
C ASN A 138 -4.50 7.54 -12.33
N ALA A 139 -3.19 7.82 -12.33
CA ALA A 139 -2.42 8.09 -11.13
C ALA A 139 -2.98 9.23 -10.26
N GLU A 140 -3.56 10.26 -10.88
CA GLU A 140 -4.15 11.40 -10.15
C GLU A 140 -5.34 10.99 -9.27
N GLU A 141 -6.13 10.01 -9.70
CA GLU A 141 -7.24 9.48 -8.89
C GLU A 141 -6.75 8.61 -7.74
N MET A 142 -5.63 7.91 -7.95
CA MET A 142 -5.04 7.06 -6.91
C MET A 142 -4.41 7.88 -5.80
N LYS A 143 -3.70 8.96 -6.12
CA LYS A 143 -3.02 9.83 -5.16
C LYS A 143 -3.95 10.55 -4.17
N LYS A 144 -5.27 10.53 -4.40
CA LYS A 144 -6.26 11.05 -3.44
C LYS A 144 -6.31 10.20 -2.16
N VAL A 145 -5.81 8.98 -2.20
CA VAL A 145 -5.70 8.07 -1.06
C VAL A 145 -4.21 7.93 -0.72
N SER A 146 -3.80 8.38 0.46
CA SER A 146 -2.43 8.21 0.93
C SER A 146 -2.25 6.81 1.50
N ASN A 147 -1.58 5.93 0.77
CA ASN A 147 -1.26 4.57 1.22
C ASN A 147 0.13 4.15 0.70
N SER A 148 0.78 3.21 1.39
CA SER A 148 2.06 2.62 0.97
C SER A 148 1.92 1.68 -0.22
N ASN A 149 0.75 1.01 -0.34
CA ASN A 149 0.52 -0.04 -1.30
C ASN A 149 -0.40 0.44 -2.43
N ILE A 150 0.06 0.24 -3.66
CA ILE A 150 -0.66 0.60 -4.89
C ILE A 150 -2.01 -0.11 -4.98
N SER A 151 -2.04 -1.39 -4.58
CA SER A 151 -3.27 -2.19 -4.65
C SER A 151 -4.36 -1.63 -3.74
N THR A 152 -4.03 -1.20 -2.51
CA THR A 152 -5.00 -0.57 -1.61
C THR A 152 -5.56 0.74 -2.17
N MET A 153 -4.75 1.50 -2.92
CA MET A 153 -5.20 2.74 -3.56
C MET A 153 -6.24 2.52 -4.67
N LEU A 154 -6.40 1.29 -5.16
CA LEU A 154 -7.41 0.90 -6.15
C LEU A 154 -8.75 0.49 -5.52
N GLU A 155 -8.83 0.37 -4.20
CA GLU A 155 -10.03 -0.05 -3.49
C GLU A 155 -11.21 0.88 -3.80
N GLY A 156 -12.36 0.28 -4.15
CA GLY A 156 -13.58 1.02 -4.53
C GLY A 156 -13.53 1.77 -5.86
N LYS A 157 -12.40 1.77 -6.60
CA LYS A 157 -12.27 2.53 -7.86
C LYS A 157 -12.58 1.73 -9.11
N VAL A 158 -12.58 0.41 -9.02
CA VAL A 158 -12.75 -0.48 -10.18
C VAL A 158 -13.83 -1.52 -9.92
N ALA A 159 -14.90 -1.47 -10.70
CA ALA A 159 -15.99 -2.45 -10.61
C ALA A 159 -15.48 -3.87 -10.87
N GLY A 160 -15.89 -4.84 -10.03
CA GLY A 160 -15.47 -6.25 -10.11
C GLY A 160 -14.05 -6.53 -9.62
N VAL A 161 -13.42 -5.58 -8.94
CA VAL A 161 -12.15 -5.78 -8.21
C VAL A 161 -12.43 -5.64 -6.73
N GLN A 162 -12.18 -6.68 -5.98
CA GLN A 162 -12.27 -6.71 -4.53
C GLN A 162 -10.87 -6.65 -3.94
N ILE A 163 -10.66 -5.75 -2.99
CA ILE A 163 -9.40 -5.56 -2.29
C ILE A 163 -9.68 -5.63 -0.80
N THR A 164 -8.92 -6.46 -0.09
CA THR A 164 -9.03 -6.62 1.35
C THR A 164 -7.65 -6.47 1.97
N SER A 165 -7.50 -5.50 2.86
CA SER A 165 -6.27 -5.26 3.62
C SER A 165 -6.51 -5.57 5.09
N ASP A 166 -5.50 -6.08 5.78
CA ASP A 166 -5.51 -6.26 7.24
C ASP A 166 -5.20 -4.96 8.01
N GLY A 167 -4.89 -3.88 7.28
CA GLY A 167 -4.61 -2.56 7.85
C GLY A 167 -3.20 -2.38 8.43
N GLN A 168 -2.36 -3.41 8.46
CA GLN A 168 -0.98 -3.28 8.95
C GLN A 168 -0.13 -2.43 7.99
N PRO A 169 0.77 -1.58 8.51
CA PRO A 169 1.76 -0.89 7.71
C PRO A 169 2.56 -1.85 6.82
N GLY A 170 2.62 -1.56 5.52
CA GLY A 170 3.36 -2.38 4.56
C GLY A 170 2.76 -3.75 4.26
N ALA A 171 1.55 -4.05 4.72
CA ALA A 171 0.86 -5.29 4.39
C ALA A 171 0.53 -5.38 2.90
N ASP A 172 0.52 -6.59 2.38
CA ASP A 172 0.13 -6.86 1.01
C ASP A 172 -1.36 -7.20 0.96
N PRO A 173 -2.22 -6.35 0.38
CA PRO A 173 -3.65 -6.61 0.37
C PRO A 173 -3.98 -7.79 -0.56
N SER A 174 -5.00 -8.55 -0.19
CA SER A 174 -5.58 -9.56 -1.05
C SER A 174 -6.39 -8.88 -2.16
N VAL A 175 -5.97 -9.05 -3.40
CA VAL A 175 -6.66 -8.54 -4.59
C VAL A 175 -7.32 -9.67 -5.33
N ARG A 176 -8.62 -9.54 -5.63
CA ARG A 176 -9.40 -10.52 -6.39
C ARG A 176 -10.15 -9.82 -7.51
N ILE A 177 -10.05 -10.36 -8.72
CA ILE A 177 -10.75 -9.87 -9.90
C ILE A 177 -11.87 -10.86 -10.21
N ARG A 178 -13.14 -10.38 -10.17
CA ARG A 178 -14.35 -11.19 -10.41
C ARG A 178 -14.55 -12.36 -9.45
N GLY A 179 -14.00 -12.25 -8.23
CA GLY A 179 -14.22 -13.23 -7.16
C GLY A 179 -13.18 -14.34 -7.12
N ILE A 180 -13.56 -15.48 -6.55
CA ILE A 180 -12.69 -16.64 -6.34
C ILE A 180 -12.89 -17.61 -7.51
N GLY A 181 -11.90 -17.72 -8.36
CA GLY A 181 -11.90 -18.62 -9.53
C GLY A 181 -11.09 -19.91 -9.35
N SER A 182 -10.38 -20.07 -8.22
CA SER A 182 -9.47 -21.19 -7.98
C SER A 182 -9.41 -21.57 -6.51
N PHE A 183 -9.16 -22.83 -6.20
CA PHE A 183 -8.85 -23.30 -4.84
C PHE A 183 -7.42 -22.97 -4.40
N GLY A 184 -6.54 -22.57 -5.34
CA GLY A 184 -5.18 -22.12 -5.07
C GLY A 184 -5.07 -20.61 -4.90
N SER A 185 -4.03 -20.01 -5.45
CA SER A 185 -3.88 -18.55 -5.45
C SER A 185 -4.98 -17.89 -6.27
N THR A 186 -5.60 -16.84 -5.71
CA THR A 186 -6.62 -15.99 -6.38
C THR A 186 -6.06 -14.62 -6.75
N ALA A 187 -4.78 -14.37 -6.49
CA ALA A 187 -4.13 -13.10 -6.78
C ALA A 187 -3.93 -12.91 -8.30
N PRO A 188 -4.13 -11.70 -8.83
CA PRO A 188 -3.86 -11.40 -10.23
C PRO A 188 -2.35 -11.38 -10.51
N LEU A 189 -2.00 -11.49 -11.78
CA LEU A 189 -0.66 -11.21 -12.26
C LEU A 189 -0.44 -9.70 -12.33
N TYR A 190 0.65 -9.20 -11.76
CA TYR A 190 1.10 -7.82 -11.95
C TYR A 190 2.15 -7.76 -13.04
N VAL A 191 1.99 -6.78 -13.94
CA VAL A 191 2.94 -6.51 -15.03
C VAL A 191 3.35 -5.05 -14.95
N VAL A 192 4.63 -4.76 -14.76
CA VAL A 192 5.14 -3.39 -14.66
C VAL A 192 6.03 -3.10 -15.86
N ASP A 193 5.66 -2.10 -16.66
CA ASP A 193 6.35 -1.71 -17.91
C ASP A 193 6.62 -2.91 -18.86
N GLY A 194 5.69 -3.87 -18.89
CA GLY A 194 5.78 -5.08 -19.71
C GLY A 194 6.41 -6.28 -19.02
N VAL A 195 6.97 -6.14 -17.83
CA VAL A 195 7.63 -7.22 -17.08
C VAL A 195 6.64 -7.88 -16.12
N PRO A 196 6.42 -9.20 -16.17
CA PRO A 196 5.66 -9.93 -15.17
C PRO A 196 6.38 -9.90 -13.82
N MET A 197 5.67 -9.45 -12.77
CA MET A 197 6.23 -9.26 -11.43
C MET A 197 5.70 -10.26 -10.40
N GLY A 198 4.94 -11.26 -10.85
CA GLY A 198 4.24 -12.19 -9.96
C GLY A 198 2.99 -11.57 -9.33
N THR A 199 2.71 -11.91 -8.07
CA THR A 199 1.44 -11.60 -7.39
C THR A 199 1.50 -10.41 -6.43
N THR A 200 2.65 -9.73 -6.31
CA THR A 200 2.84 -8.60 -5.39
C THR A 200 3.62 -7.44 -5.99
N ILE A 201 3.16 -6.22 -5.69
CA ILE A 201 3.81 -4.95 -6.07
C ILE A 201 4.05 -4.02 -4.87
N ARG A 202 4.02 -4.56 -3.66
CA ARG A 202 4.15 -3.81 -2.41
C ARG A 202 5.34 -2.85 -2.38
N ASP A 203 6.46 -3.24 -2.99
CA ASP A 203 7.72 -2.53 -2.90
C ASP A 203 7.90 -1.45 -3.97
N PHE A 204 6.87 -1.16 -4.79
CA PHE A 204 6.89 -0.07 -5.77
C PHE A 204 6.28 1.21 -5.20
N SER A 205 6.86 2.37 -5.58
CA SER A 205 6.29 3.66 -5.19
C SER A 205 5.06 4.02 -6.02
N PRO A 206 3.92 4.36 -5.40
CA PRO A 206 2.75 4.88 -6.12
C PRO A 206 3.04 6.18 -6.87
N ASN A 207 4.04 6.95 -6.45
CA ASN A 207 4.42 8.22 -7.08
C ASN A 207 5.02 8.03 -8.48
N ASP A 208 5.57 6.85 -8.77
CA ASP A 208 6.18 6.53 -10.05
C ASP A 208 5.19 6.05 -11.11
N ILE A 209 3.92 5.85 -10.75
CA ILE A 209 2.90 5.33 -11.64
C ILE A 209 2.27 6.43 -12.48
N GLU A 210 2.06 6.15 -13.77
CA GLU A 210 1.31 6.98 -14.70
C GLU A 210 -0.13 6.47 -14.87
N THR A 211 -0.29 5.15 -15.17
CA THR A 211 -1.60 4.51 -15.32
C THR A 211 -1.59 3.08 -14.82
N ILE A 212 -2.75 2.61 -14.37
CA ILE A 212 -3.01 1.19 -14.09
C ILE A 212 -4.15 0.73 -14.97
N GLN A 213 -3.95 -0.42 -15.61
CA GLN A 213 -4.95 -1.08 -16.43
C GLN A 213 -5.25 -2.44 -15.85
N ILE A 214 -6.51 -2.82 -15.77
CA ILE A 214 -6.93 -4.10 -15.21
C ILE A 214 -7.65 -4.88 -16.29
N LEU A 215 -7.01 -5.98 -16.73
CA LEU A 215 -7.58 -6.94 -17.65
C LEU A 215 -8.38 -7.96 -16.86
N LYS A 216 -9.70 -7.92 -17.02
CA LYS A 216 -10.61 -8.77 -16.23
C LYS A 216 -11.01 -10.04 -16.96
N ASP A 217 -10.83 -10.09 -18.28
CA ASP A 217 -11.23 -11.19 -19.14
C ASP A 217 -10.05 -12.01 -19.61
N ALA A 218 -10.25 -13.32 -19.75
CA ALA A 218 -9.23 -14.23 -20.23
C ALA A 218 -8.76 -13.90 -21.65
N SER A 219 -9.63 -13.37 -22.51
CA SER A 219 -9.28 -12.94 -23.87
C SER A 219 -8.26 -11.82 -23.89
N ALA A 220 -8.41 -10.82 -22.98
CA ALA A 220 -7.47 -9.72 -22.86
C ALA A 220 -6.15 -10.15 -22.20
N GLY A 221 -6.20 -11.18 -21.34
CA GLY A 221 -5.05 -11.74 -20.63
C GLY A 221 -4.33 -12.88 -21.36
N ALA A 222 -4.86 -13.36 -22.49
CA ALA A 222 -4.42 -14.60 -23.17
C ALA A 222 -2.92 -14.65 -23.47
N ILE A 223 -2.31 -13.51 -23.78
CA ILE A 223 -0.88 -13.42 -24.08
C ILE A 223 0.03 -13.71 -22.87
N TYR A 224 -0.50 -13.58 -21.63
CA TYR A 224 0.23 -13.92 -20.41
C TYR A 224 0.04 -15.39 -20.01
N GLY A 225 -0.66 -16.17 -20.86
CA GLY A 225 -0.90 -17.60 -20.67
C GLY A 225 -1.68 -17.92 -19.39
N SER A 226 -1.38 -19.06 -18.78
CA SER A 226 -2.06 -19.56 -17.57
C SER A 226 -1.89 -18.64 -16.35
N ARG A 227 -0.85 -17.84 -16.29
CA ARG A 227 -0.60 -16.86 -15.22
C ARG A 227 -1.69 -15.76 -15.15
N ALA A 228 -2.39 -15.52 -16.27
CA ALA A 228 -3.48 -14.54 -16.35
C ALA A 228 -4.84 -15.08 -15.90
N ALA A 229 -4.93 -16.32 -15.43
CA ALA A 229 -6.21 -16.96 -15.08
C ALA A 229 -7.04 -16.15 -14.06
N ASN A 230 -6.39 -15.46 -13.13
CA ASN A 230 -7.03 -14.60 -12.12
C ASN A 230 -7.09 -13.11 -12.54
N GLY A 231 -6.85 -12.80 -13.81
CA GLY A 231 -6.75 -11.44 -14.36
C GLY A 231 -5.33 -10.87 -14.27
N VAL A 232 -5.14 -9.72 -14.94
CA VAL A 232 -3.84 -9.05 -15.03
C VAL A 232 -3.98 -7.58 -14.65
N VAL A 233 -3.06 -7.08 -13.84
CA VAL A 233 -2.91 -5.67 -13.49
C VAL A 233 -1.66 -5.13 -14.17
N ILE A 234 -1.84 -4.33 -15.22
CA ILE A 234 -0.76 -3.70 -15.97
C ILE A 234 -0.51 -2.31 -15.42
N ILE A 235 0.72 -2.05 -15.03
CA ILE A 235 1.18 -0.80 -14.47
C ILE A 235 2.14 -0.15 -15.45
N THR A 236 1.79 1.05 -15.91
CA THR A 236 2.69 1.88 -16.70
C THR A 236 3.27 2.96 -15.82
N THR A 237 4.57 3.11 -15.89
CA THR A 237 5.28 4.05 -15.04
C THR A 237 5.60 5.34 -15.80
N LYS A 238 5.86 6.43 -15.05
CA LYS A 238 6.14 7.76 -15.58
C LYS A 238 7.42 7.79 -16.41
N ASN A 239 7.34 8.42 -17.58
CA ASN A 239 8.45 8.69 -18.47
C ASN A 239 8.67 10.20 -18.63
N GLY A 240 9.84 10.58 -19.14
CA GLY A 240 10.09 11.94 -19.59
C GLY A 240 9.30 12.29 -20.84
N LYS A 241 9.12 13.59 -21.10
CA LYS A 241 8.44 14.08 -22.32
C LYS A 241 9.47 14.68 -23.26
N LYS A 242 9.26 14.49 -24.59
CA LYS A 242 10.12 15.09 -25.62
C LYS A 242 10.05 16.63 -25.57
N ASP A 243 11.13 17.26 -25.96
CA ASP A 243 11.27 18.71 -26.03
C ASP A 243 10.87 19.45 -24.74
N GLN A 244 11.07 18.81 -23.61
CA GLN A 244 10.81 19.36 -22.28
C GLN A 244 12.12 19.70 -21.58
N PRO A 245 12.31 20.96 -21.12
CA PRO A 245 13.45 21.31 -20.28
C PRO A 245 13.41 20.51 -18.97
N LEU A 246 14.53 20.46 -18.26
CA LEU A 246 14.61 19.82 -16.96
C LEU A 246 13.53 20.37 -16.02
N LYS A 247 12.69 19.47 -15.55
CA LYS A 247 11.66 19.75 -14.55
C LYS A 247 11.97 18.97 -13.28
N VAL A 248 12.07 19.69 -12.17
CA VAL A 248 12.17 19.12 -10.83
C VAL A 248 10.78 19.13 -10.20
N ASN A 249 10.33 18.00 -9.71
CA ASN A 249 9.04 17.86 -9.04
C ASN A 249 9.27 17.25 -7.66
N TYR A 250 8.81 17.94 -6.62
CA TYR A 250 8.74 17.40 -5.29
C TYR A 250 7.27 17.18 -4.92
N SER A 251 6.96 16.02 -4.35
CA SER A 251 5.66 15.74 -3.75
C SER A 251 5.87 15.01 -2.43
N GLY A 252 5.08 15.38 -1.43
CA GLY A 252 5.17 14.75 -0.13
C GLY A 252 3.91 14.99 0.68
N TYR A 253 3.72 14.15 1.69
CA TYR A 253 2.67 14.33 2.67
C TYR A 253 3.11 13.81 4.03
N PHE A 254 2.44 14.33 5.06
CA PHE A 254 2.51 13.88 6.43
C PHE A 254 1.08 13.60 6.89
N GLY A 255 0.87 12.51 7.60
CA GLY A 255 -0.45 12.09 8.08
C GLY A 255 -0.38 11.42 9.43
N ALA A 256 -1.51 11.45 10.13
CA ALA A 256 -1.73 10.74 11.39
C ALA A 256 -2.81 9.68 11.19
N ASP A 257 -2.54 8.47 11.66
CA ASP A 257 -3.47 7.35 11.69
C ASP A 257 -4.07 7.27 13.09
N VAL A 258 -5.34 7.63 13.21
CA VAL A 258 -6.04 7.65 14.48
C VAL A 258 -7.09 6.55 14.47
N ILE A 259 -7.09 5.72 15.51
CA ILE A 259 -8.19 4.79 15.75
C ILE A 259 -9.34 5.60 16.30
N PRO A 260 -10.56 5.49 15.72
CA PRO A 260 -11.73 6.13 16.31
C PRO A 260 -11.91 5.66 17.76
N GLY A 261 -12.13 6.59 18.69
CA GLY A 261 -12.34 6.27 20.10
C GLY A 261 -13.47 5.28 20.29
N ASP A 262 -13.44 4.55 21.40
CA ASP A 262 -14.51 3.65 21.87
C ASP A 262 -14.92 2.57 20.85
N VAL A 263 -13.93 1.85 20.32
CA VAL A 263 -14.21 0.69 19.45
C VAL A 263 -15.04 -0.37 20.20
N TYR A 264 -14.80 -0.54 21.50
CA TYR A 264 -15.55 -1.41 22.39
C TYR A 264 -15.71 -0.76 23.77
N ASP A 265 -16.92 -0.73 24.28
CA ASP A 265 -17.22 -0.34 25.67
C ASP A 265 -16.94 -1.54 26.58
N VAL A 266 -15.74 -1.56 27.18
CA VAL A 266 -15.31 -2.62 28.08
C VAL A 266 -15.50 -2.19 29.53
N MET A 267 -15.67 -3.18 30.44
CA MET A 267 -15.82 -2.92 31.86
C MET A 267 -14.59 -2.24 32.45
N ASN A 268 -14.78 -1.21 33.25
CA ASN A 268 -13.76 -0.67 34.13
C ASN A 268 -13.50 -1.60 35.34
N ALA A 269 -12.50 -1.31 36.16
CA ALA A 269 -12.12 -2.15 37.29
C ALA A 269 -13.25 -2.37 38.33
N ASP A 270 -14.06 -1.35 38.62
CA ASP A 270 -15.16 -1.47 39.56
C ASP A 270 -16.30 -2.34 39.01
N GLN A 271 -16.68 -2.13 37.77
CA GLN A 271 -17.69 -2.93 37.08
C GLN A 271 -17.23 -4.39 36.98
N TYR A 272 -15.98 -4.61 36.59
CA TYR A 272 -15.39 -5.92 36.43
C TYR A 272 -15.30 -6.65 37.79
N SER A 273 -14.84 -5.97 38.85
CA SER A 273 -14.71 -6.53 40.18
C SER A 273 -16.07 -6.98 40.74
N ASN A 274 -17.09 -6.12 40.56
CA ASN A 274 -18.44 -6.46 40.99
C ASN A 274 -19.03 -7.64 40.20
N TYR A 275 -18.78 -7.68 38.88
CA TYR A 275 -19.18 -8.80 38.03
C TYR A 275 -18.57 -10.13 38.48
N ILE A 276 -17.23 -10.16 38.68
CA ILE A 276 -16.53 -11.37 39.14
C ILE A 276 -17.00 -11.82 40.50
N GLY A 277 -17.16 -10.87 41.44
CA GLY A 277 -17.66 -11.19 42.80
C GLY A 277 -19.05 -11.80 42.78
N GLN A 278 -19.97 -11.23 42.02
CA GLN A 278 -21.33 -11.77 41.86
C GLN A 278 -21.31 -13.12 41.14
N ALA A 279 -20.50 -13.28 40.11
CA ALA A 279 -20.37 -14.55 39.40
C ALA A 279 -19.89 -15.68 40.32
N CYS A 280 -18.85 -15.42 41.14
CA CYS A 280 -18.38 -16.38 42.16
C CYS A 280 -19.44 -16.70 43.19
N ALA A 281 -20.17 -15.69 43.71
CA ALA A 281 -21.23 -15.89 44.66
C ALA A 281 -22.38 -16.77 44.09
N ASN A 282 -22.77 -16.52 42.86
CA ASN A 282 -23.84 -17.25 42.18
C ASN A 282 -23.45 -18.70 41.83
N SER A 283 -22.20 -18.92 41.48
CA SER A 283 -21.67 -20.25 41.12
C SER A 283 -21.18 -21.07 42.31
N GLY A 284 -21.09 -20.48 43.49
CA GLY A 284 -20.51 -21.12 44.68
C GLY A 284 -18.98 -21.37 44.54
N THR A 285 -18.30 -20.67 43.63
CA THR A 285 -16.86 -20.78 43.46
C THR A 285 -16.10 -19.84 44.41
N THR A 286 -14.87 -20.19 44.75
CA THR A 286 -14.03 -19.37 45.62
C THR A 286 -13.71 -18.05 44.94
N LEU A 287 -13.94 -16.92 45.62
CA LEU A 287 -13.56 -15.59 45.17
C LEU A 287 -12.04 -15.48 45.17
N PRO A 288 -11.43 -15.01 44.07
CA PRO A 288 -9.99 -14.75 44.05
C PRO A 288 -9.58 -13.71 45.09
N GLY A 289 -8.42 -13.90 45.75
CA GLY A 289 -8.01 -13.15 46.93
C GLY A 289 -7.84 -11.64 46.78
N GLY A 290 -7.73 -11.15 45.53
CA GLY A 290 -7.70 -9.73 45.22
C GLY A 290 -9.04 -9.00 45.32
N TYR A 291 -10.16 -9.71 45.37
CA TYR A 291 -11.48 -9.13 45.39
C TYR A 291 -12.09 -9.21 46.78
N LYS A 292 -12.74 -8.15 47.22
CA LYS A 292 -13.39 -8.04 48.55
C LYS A 292 -14.72 -7.33 48.43
N MET A 293 -15.66 -7.76 49.27
CA MET A 293 -16.94 -7.04 49.45
C MET A 293 -16.68 -5.71 50.16
N GLY A 294 -17.11 -4.62 49.59
CA GLY A 294 -17.04 -3.29 50.20
C GLY A 294 -18.24 -3.00 51.10
N GLU A 295 -18.15 -1.91 51.85
CA GLU A 295 -19.25 -1.43 52.72
C GLU A 295 -20.49 -0.99 51.93
N ASP A 296 -20.32 -0.65 50.66
CA ASP A 296 -21.36 -0.30 49.68
C ASP A 296 -22.10 -1.51 49.13
N GLY A 297 -21.74 -2.73 49.55
CA GLY A 297 -22.36 -3.97 49.08
C GLY A 297 -21.91 -4.41 47.69
N ARG A 298 -20.84 -3.83 47.17
CA ARG A 298 -20.23 -4.20 45.89
C ARG A 298 -18.88 -4.84 46.08
N TYR A 299 -18.45 -5.63 45.12
CA TYR A 299 -17.10 -6.19 45.13
C TYR A 299 -16.13 -5.19 44.49
N HIS A 300 -14.97 -4.98 45.14
CA HIS A 300 -13.90 -4.13 44.70
C HIS A 300 -12.58 -4.92 44.66
N PHE A 301 -11.66 -4.49 43.79
CA PHE A 301 -10.30 -5.02 43.77
C PHE A 301 -9.47 -4.37 44.90
N GLN A 302 -8.48 -5.09 45.40
CA GLN A 302 -7.70 -4.71 46.60
C GLN A 302 -6.90 -3.40 46.49
N ASP A 303 -6.62 -2.96 45.29
CA ASP A 303 -5.97 -1.68 45.00
C ASP A 303 -6.81 -0.87 43.99
N ASN A 304 -6.40 0.34 43.69
CA ASN A 304 -7.12 1.25 42.79
C ASN A 304 -6.69 1.09 41.34
N THR A 305 -6.13 -0.05 40.94
CA THR A 305 -5.73 -0.31 39.57
C THR A 305 -6.96 -0.34 38.66
N ASN A 306 -6.96 0.52 37.67
CA ASN A 306 -7.98 0.58 36.63
C ASN A 306 -7.31 0.86 35.28
N THR A 307 -6.85 -0.19 34.63
CA THR A 307 -6.11 -0.10 33.36
C THR A 307 -7.10 -0.08 32.20
N ASP A 308 -7.08 1.01 31.44
CA ASP A 308 -7.73 1.07 30.13
C ASP A 308 -6.79 0.50 29.07
N TRP A 309 -6.96 -0.79 28.79
CA TRP A 309 -6.10 -1.52 27.86
C TRP A 309 -6.14 -0.98 26.44
N PHE A 310 -7.28 -0.39 26.00
CA PHE A 310 -7.36 0.23 24.69
C PHE A 310 -6.49 1.49 24.60
N SER A 311 -6.56 2.36 25.58
CA SER A 311 -5.72 3.57 25.64
C SER A 311 -4.24 3.26 25.81
N GLU A 312 -3.89 2.17 26.48
CA GLU A 312 -2.48 1.74 26.65
C GLU A 312 -1.91 1.15 25.37
N VAL A 313 -2.68 0.34 24.66
CA VAL A 313 -2.23 -0.42 23.49
C VAL A 313 -2.33 0.40 22.20
N PHE A 314 -3.39 1.19 22.05
CA PHE A 314 -3.61 1.94 20.82
C PHE A 314 -3.10 3.38 20.95
N LYS A 315 -2.26 3.77 19.98
CA LYS A 315 -1.67 5.12 19.88
C LYS A 315 -1.90 5.69 18.48
N THR A 316 -1.67 6.97 18.33
CA THR A 316 -1.69 7.60 17.02
C THR A 316 -0.46 7.17 16.21
N GLY A 317 -0.70 6.53 15.09
CA GLY A 317 0.32 6.22 14.10
C GLY A 317 0.68 7.45 13.26
N ILE A 318 1.89 7.46 12.72
CA ILE A 318 2.38 8.57 11.89
C ILE A 318 2.85 8.00 10.55
N ARG A 319 2.43 8.64 9.46
CA ARG A 319 2.92 8.31 8.13
C ARG A 319 3.49 9.53 7.42
N GLN A 320 4.52 9.31 6.62
CA GLN A 320 5.11 10.34 5.78
C GLN A 320 5.60 9.76 4.47
N ASN A 321 5.56 10.58 3.42
CA ASN A 321 6.12 10.25 2.13
C ASN A 321 6.81 11.47 1.54
N HIS A 322 7.96 11.27 0.92
CA HIS A 322 8.73 12.29 0.23
C HIS A 322 9.22 11.73 -1.10
N ASN A 323 8.83 12.36 -2.19
CA ASN A 323 9.23 11.98 -3.53
C ASN A 323 9.86 13.17 -4.26
N VAL A 324 11.02 12.94 -4.84
CA VAL A 324 11.71 13.89 -5.73
C VAL A 324 11.84 13.25 -7.10
N ALA A 325 11.33 13.91 -8.13
CA ALA A 325 11.45 13.42 -9.50
C ALA A 325 12.06 14.49 -10.43
N LEU A 326 13.02 14.06 -11.22
CA LEU A 326 13.67 14.84 -12.27
C LEU A 326 13.23 14.29 -13.62
N SER A 327 12.65 15.11 -14.46
CA SER A 327 12.22 14.69 -15.79
C SER A 327 12.57 15.73 -16.85
N GLY A 328 12.80 15.27 -18.07
CA GLY A 328 13.10 16.14 -19.20
C GLY A 328 13.31 15.34 -20.48
N GLY A 329 13.64 16.04 -21.54
CA GLY A 329 13.97 15.39 -22.78
C GLY A 329 14.25 16.36 -23.92
N SER A 330 14.93 15.85 -24.93
CA SER A 330 15.14 16.46 -26.24
C SER A 330 14.20 15.85 -27.28
N ALA A 331 14.30 16.25 -28.53
CA ALA A 331 13.56 15.63 -29.62
C ALA A 331 13.85 14.11 -29.79
N LYS A 332 15.03 13.65 -29.34
CA LYS A 332 15.49 12.27 -29.53
C LYS A 332 15.66 11.46 -28.26
N SER A 333 15.59 12.08 -27.10
CA SER A 333 15.75 11.37 -25.82
C SER A 333 14.86 11.94 -24.74
N THR A 334 14.37 11.08 -23.85
CA THR A 334 13.61 11.47 -22.67
C THR A 334 14.14 10.73 -21.46
N TYR A 335 14.05 11.34 -20.29
CA TYR A 335 14.47 10.72 -19.04
C TYR A 335 13.52 11.08 -17.91
N ASN A 336 13.40 10.17 -16.96
CA ASN A 336 12.75 10.37 -15.67
C ASN A 336 13.55 9.65 -14.60
N VAL A 337 13.95 10.37 -13.55
CA VAL A 337 14.67 9.83 -12.40
C VAL A 337 13.87 10.21 -11.16
N SER A 338 13.57 9.25 -10.30
CA SER A 338 12.82 9.51 -9.05
C SER A 338 13.49 8.83 -7.86
N LEU A 339 13.37 9.50 -6.72
CA LEU A 339 13.72 8.98 -5.39
C LEU A 339 12.49 9.14 -4.51
N ASP A 340 12.10 8.08 -3.83
CA ASP A 340 10.94 8.03 -2.95
C ASP A 340 11.32 7.47 -1.59
N TYR A 341 10.88 8.13 -0.54
CA TYR A 341 10.96 7.69 0.84
C TYR A 341 9.56 7.62 1.42
N PHE A 342 9.21 6.49 2.00
CA PHE A 342 7.97 6.27 2.72
C PHE A 342 8.25 5.66 4.08
N ASN A 343 7.58 6.19 5.12
CA ASN A 343 7.63 5.63 6.46
C ASN A 343 6.24 5.70 7.09
N GLN A 344 5.81 4.61 7.72
CA GLN A 344 4.57 4.51 8.47
C GLN A 344 4.79 3.75 9.76
N LYS A 345 4.50 4.40 10.87
CA LYS A 345 4.37 3.75 12.18
C LYS A 345 2.93 3.33 12.39
N GLY A 346 2.72 2.11 12.85
CA GLY A 346 1.38 1.61 13.16
C GLY A 346 0.75 2.29 14.36
N THR A 347 -0.48 1.88 14.63
CA THR A 347 -1.29 2.45 15.71
C THR A 347 -1.19 1.65 17.02
N LEU A 348 -0.25 0.72 17.13
CA LEU A 348 0.00 -0.04 18.36
C LEU A 348 1.25 0.46 19.07
N GLU A 349 1.18 0.56 20.39
CA GLU A 349 2.34 0.85 21.25
C GLU A 349 3.34 -0.30 21.17
N GLY A 350 4.62 0.01 20.97
CA GLY A 350 5.72 -0.97 20.99
C GLY A 350 6.50 -1.08 19.68
N ALA A 351 7.08 -2.27 19.46
CA ALA A 351 8.04 -2.51 18.40
C ALA A 351 7.44 -2.49 16.97
N GLY A 352 6.17 -2.77 16.83
CA GLY A 352 5.49 -2.81 15.53
C GLY A 352 3.97 -2.73 15.67
N PRO A 353 3.26 -2.70 14.54
CA PRO A 353 3.74 -2.80 13.16
C PRO A 353 4.30 -1.48 12.61
N ASN A 354 5.42 -1.54 11.89
CA ASN A 354 6.04 -0.38 11.23
C ASN A 354 6.47 -0.77 9.82
N TYR A 355 6.53 0.21 8.91
CA TYR A 355 6.99 0.00 7.56
C TYR A 355 7.80 1.19 7.03
N GLU A 356 8.96 0.92 6.47
CA GLU A 356 9.83 1.90 5.84
C GLU A 356 10.24 1.41 4.45
N ARG A 357 10.25 2.32 3.47
CA ARG A 357 10.67 1.99 2.10
C ARG A 357 11.44 3.13 1.45
N TYR A 358 12.52 2.77 0.78
CA TYR A 358 13.29 3.61 -0.12
C TYR A 358 13.17 3.06 -1.52
N THR A 359 12.85 3.90 -2.50
CA THR A 359 12.78 3.50 -3.91
C THR A 359 13.56 4.48 -4.77
N ALA A 360 14.40 3.95 -5.65
CA ALA A 360 15.11 4.73 -6.67
C ALA A 360 14.73 4.18 -8.04
N ARG A 361 14.41 5.08 -8.98
CA ARG A 361 14.00 4.69 -10.32
C ARG A 361 14.63 5.57 -11.39
N VAL A 362 14.96 4.95 -12.51
CA VAL A 362 15.50 5.62 -13.70
C VAL A 362 14.82 5.05 -14.93
N ASN A 363 14.18 5.93 -15.71
CA ASN A 363 13.63 5.62 -17.03
C ASN A 363 14.30 6.49 -18.06
N ASN A 364 14.68 5.88 -19.17
CA ASN A 364 15.26 6.57 -20.31
C ASN A 364 14.68 6.01 -21.61
N THR A 365 14.43 6.89 -22.57
CA THR A 365 14.07 6.53 -23.95
C THR A 365 14.97 7.31 -24.89
N MET A 366 15.59 6.62 -25.87
CA MET A 366 16.38 7.22 -26.93
C MET A 366 15.82 6.79 -28.29
N GLU A 367 15.67 7.73 -29.20
CA GLU A 367 15.19 7.48 -30.56
C GLU A 367 16.21 7.91 -31.58
N THR A 368 16.52 7.00 -32.48
CA THR A 368 17.29 7.27 -33.69
C THR A 368 16.35 7.28 -34.90
N LYS A 369 16.90 7.30 -36.12
CA LYS A 369 16.11 7.29 -37.34
C LYS A 369 15.23 6.04 -37.49
N PHE A 370 15.67 4.90 -37.00
CA PHE A 370 15.02 3.59 -37.17
C PHE A 370 15.03 2.70 -35.91
N ILE A 371 15.65 3.15 -34.81
CA ILE A 371 15.66 2.41 -33.52
C ILE A 371 15.11 3.29 -32.42
N LYS A 372 14.21 2.74 -31.63
CA LYS A 372 13.77 3.30 -30.36
C LYS A 372 14.22 2.38 -29.22
N PHE A 373 15.13 2.89 -28.41
CA PHE A 373 15.69 2.18 -27.26
C PHE A 373 15.06 2.71 -25.98
N ARG A 374 14.66 1.80 -25.07
CA ARG A 374 14.11 2.15 -23.74
C ARG A 374 14.84 1.36 -22.67
N THR A 375 15.12 2.01 -21.57
CA THR A 375 15.60 1.37 -20.34
C THR A 375 14.76 1.83 -19.16
N SER A 376 14.44 0.90 -18.27
CA SER A 376 13.79 1.16 -16.98
C SER A 376 14.52 0.38 -15.90
N MET A 377 14.87 1.03 -14.81
CA MET A 377 15.50 0.40 -13.65
C MET A 377 14.81 0.89 -12.39
N VAL A 378 14.47 -0.02 -11.51
CA VAL A 378 13.92 0.24 -10.19
C VAL A 378 14.71 -0.54 -9.16
N TYR A 379 15.10 0.13 -8.09
CA TYR A 379 15.61 -0.50 -6.88
C TYR A 379 14.73 -0.07 -5.71
N SER A 380 14.31 -1.01 -4.89
CA SER A 380 13.54 -0.77 -3.68
C SER A 380 14.14 -1.54 -2.51
N HIS A 381 14.30 -0.84 -1.39
CA HIS A 381 14.63 -1.41 -0.10
C HIS A 381 13.48 -1.16 0.86
N SER A 382 12.93 -2.20 1.47
CA SER A 382 11.88 -2.06 2.47
C SER A 382 12.21 -2.83 3.74
N ASN A 383 11.79 -2.27 4.86
CA ASN A 383 11.92 -2.85 6.19
C ASN A 383 10.55 -2.81 6.87
N GLN A 384 10.05 -3.97 7.28
CA GLN A 384 8.76 -4.12 7.93
C GLN A 384 8.91 -4.84 9.26
N ASP A 385 8.48 -4.17 10.32
CA ASP A 385 8.23 -4.82 11.60
C ASP A 385 6.76 -5.24 11.62
N ASN A 386 6.52 -6.52 11.82
CA ASN A 386 5.19 -7.09 11.83
C ASN A 386 4.66 -7.19 13.26
N MET A 387 3.37 -7.02 13.43
CA MET A 387 2.69 -7.26 14.70
C MET A 387 2.86 -8.73 15.12
N GLY A 388 2.96 -8.96 16.42
CA GLY A 388 2.94 -10.30 17.02
C GLY A 388 1.56 -10.95 16.93
N LEU A 389 1.08 -11.22 15.69
CA LEU A 389 -0.07 -12.09 15.47
C LEU A 389 0.43 -13.53 15.35
N SER A 390 -0.11 -14.41 16.15
CA SER A 390 -0.03 -15.83 15.86
C SER A 390 -0.97 -16.11 14.69
N ASN A 391 -0.42 -16.35 13.51
CA ASN A 391 -1.20 -17.05 12.50
C ASN A 391 -1.56 -18.42 13.07
N ALA A 392 -2.80 -18.88 12.87
CA ALA A 392 -3.38 -20.12 13.40
C ALA A 392 -2.62 -21.43 13.08
N GLY A 393 -1.38 -21.37 12.65
CA GLY A 393 -0.49 -22.48 12.34
C GLY A 393 0.84 -22.49 13.10
N GLU A 394 1.23 -21.42 13.77
CA GLU A 394 2.43 -21.41 14.62
C GLU A 394 2.06 -21.78 16.06
N TYR A 395 1.91 -23.06 16.33
CA TYR A 395 1.89 -23.57 17.69
C TYR A 395 3.24 -23.29 18.33
N VAL A 396 3.29 -22.35 19.25
CA VAL A 396 4.36 -22.32 20.24
C VAL A 396 4.01 -23.42 21.24
N GLN A 397 4.78 -24.51 21.22
CA GLN A 397 4.55 -25.69 22.05
C GLN A 397 4.55 -25.27 23.53
N GLY A 398 3.46 -25.53 24.24
CA GLY A 398 3.29 -25.16 25.65
C GLY A 398 2.40 -23.92 25.91
N LEU A 399 2.08 -23.11 24.91
CA LEU A 399 1.08 -22.06 25.02
C LEU A 399 -0.24 -22.55 24.42
N TYR A 400 -1.27 -22.62 25.24
CA TYR A 400 -2.64 -22.79 24.74
C TYR A 400 -2.95 -21.64 23.79
N GLY A 401 -3.21 -21.91 22.52
CA GLY A 401 -3.29 -21.03 21.37
C GLY A 401 -3.67 -19.58 21.64
N ASP A 402 -3.26 -18.68 20.79
CA ASP A 402 -3.64 -17.25 20.78
C ASP A 402 -3.13 -16.32 21.91
N VAL A 403 -2.40 -16.78 22.90
CA VAL A 403 -1.84 -15.89 23.94
C VAL A 403 -0.85 -14.86 23.42
N THR A 404 -0.36 -15.04 22.20
CA THR A 404 0.54 -14.10 21.50
C THR A 404 -0.22 -13.11 20.59
N ASN A 405 -1.54 -13.11 20.63
CA ASN A 405 -2.34 -12.17 19.84
C ASN A 405 -2.58 -10.87 20.64
N VAL A 406 -1.95 -9.78 20.19
CA VAL A 406 -2.03 -8.45 20.83
C VAL A 406 -3.47 -7.94 20.93
N LEU A 407 -4.25 -8.05 19.85
CA LEU A 407 -5.64 -7.54 19.81
C LEU A 407 -6.54 -8.35 20.75
N ARG A 408 -6.39 -9.67 20.75
CA ARG A 408 -7.12 -10.54 21.68
C ARG A 408 -6.71 -10.25 23.13
N GLY A 409 -5.41 -10.07 23.39
CA GLY A 409 -4.89 -9.67 24.69
C GLY A 409 -5.56 -8.39 25.19
N THR A 410 -5.65 -7.36 24.34
CA THR A 410 -6.30 -6.08 24.66
C THR A 410 -7.76 -6.25 25.10
N LEU A 411 -8.51 -7.17 24.45
CA LEU A 411 -9.91 -7.44 24.77
C LEU A 411 -10.09 -8.28 26.04
N LEU A 412 -9.17 -9.18 26.35
CA LEU A 412 -9.31 -10.17 27.41
C LEU A 412 -8.60 -9.82 28.71
N MET A 413 -7.64 -8.88 28.67
CA MET A 413 -6.93 -8.49 29.88
C MET A 413 -7.85 -7.74 30.84
N GLN A 414 -7.76 -8.12 32.11
CA GLN A 414 -8.58 -7.52 33.16
C GLN A 414 -8.10 -6.10 33.49
N PRO A 415 -9.03 -5.17 33.73
CA PRO A 415 -8.68 -3.79 34.09
C PRO A 415 -8.02 -3.68 35.49
N THR A 416 -8.07 -4.72 36.31
CA THR A 416 -7.40 -4.83 37.61
C THR A 416 -5.92 -5.19 37.51
N ILE A 417 -5.39 -5.41 36.32
CA ILE A 417 -3.97 -5.70 36.07
C ILE A 417 -3.28 -4.44 35.56
N LYS A 418 -2.15 -4.09 36.18
CA LYS A 418 -1.34 -2.94 35.73
C LYS A 418 -0.73 -3.19 34.36
N ALA A 419 -0.70 -2.18 33.51
CA ALA A 419 -0.02 -2.27 32.22
C ALA A 419 1.50 -2.45 32.39
N TYR A 420 2.07 -1.66 33.31
CA TYR A 420 3.48 -1.69 33.68
C TYR A 420 3.64 -1.87 35.19
N ASP A 421 4.50 -2.75 35.61
CA ASP A 421 4.88 -2.92 37.02
C ASP A 421 6.35 -3.35 37.12
N PRO A 422 7.30 -2.40 37.26
CA PRO A 422 8.72 -2.69 37.36
C PRO A 422 9.10 -3.52 38.61
N SER A 423 8.21 -3.56 39.61
CA SER A 423 8.46 -4.31 40.87
C SER A 423 8.22 -5.82 40.70
N THR A 424 7.55 -6.25 39.65
CA THR A 424 7.21 -7.66 39.39
C THR A 424 8.32 -8.42 38.69
N TRP A 425 9.53 -8.42 39.26
CA TRP A 425 10.57 -9.38 38.91
C TRP A 425 10.25 -10.70 39.63
N VAL A 426 9.61 -11.63 38.93
CA VAL A 426 9.27 -12.90 39.55
C VAL A 426 10.43 -13.85 39.41
N LEU A 427 11.19 -14.03 40.50
CA LEU A 427 11.91 -15.25 40.78
C LEU A 427 10.87 -16.25 41.28
N ASP A 428 10.25 -17.03 40.43
CA ASP A 428 9.41 -18.11 40.90
C ASP A 428 10.21 -19.39 41.00
N ASP A 429 10.69 -19.70 42.23
CA ASP A 429 11.33 -20.96 42.55
C ASP A 429 10.39 -22.16 42.37
N LYS A 430 9.09 -21.92 42.15
CA LYS A 430 8.06 -22.96 42.08
C LYS A 430 7.66 -23.30 40.62
N VAL A 431 7.77 -22.38 39.69
CA VAL A 431 7.51 -22.66 38.28
C VAL A 431 8.82 -23.09 37.64
N GLY A 432 9.01 -24.38 37.51
CA GLY A 432 10.24 -24.94 36.93
C GLY A 432 11.38 -25.24 37.90
N ALA A 433 11.08 -25.58 39.15
CA ALA A 433 12.07 -25.98 40.18
C ALA A 433 13.07 -27.06 39.72
N ALA A 434 12.80 -27.74 38.61
CA ALA A 434 13.73 -28.69 38.01
C ALA A 434 14.86 -28.04 37.19
N ASN A 435 14.74 -26.77 36.77
CA ASN A 435 15.63 -26.22 35.75
C ASN A 435 16.29 -24.86 36.06
N ASN A 436 16.12 -24.27 37.24
CA ASN A 436 16.74 -22.98 37.64
C ASN A 436 16.60 -21.83 36.63
N TYR A 437 15.49 -21.72 35.93
CA TYR A 437 15.27 -20.66 34.95
C TYR A 437 14.66 -19.41 35.58
N ARG A 438 15.28 -18.27 35.31
CA ARG A 438 14.75 -16.95 35.65
C ARG A 438 13.82 -16.49 34.53
N TYR A 439 12.57 -16.28 34.86
CA TYR A 439 11.60 -15.66 33.95
C TYR A 439 11.58 -14.16 34.17
N ASP A 440 11.36 -13.39 33.10
CA ASP A 440 11.36 -11.94 33.14
C ASP A 440 10.04 -11.43 32.58
N ALA A 441 9.40 -10.53 33.30
CA ALA A 441 8.23 -9.80 32.84
C ALA A 441 8.61 -8.47 32.16
N TYR A 442 9.90 -8.14 32.10
CA TYR A 442 10.46 -6.96 31.44
C TYR A 442 9.81 -5.63 31.88
N GLY A 443 9.35 -5.55 33.14
CA GLY A 443 8.67 -4.36 33.67
C GLY A 443 7.20 -4.24 33.30
N TYR A 444 6.62 -5.23 32.63
CA TYR A 444 5.19 -5.29 32.36
C TYR A 444 4.42 -5.94 33.50
N GLY A 445 3.14 -5.53 33.69
CA GLY A 445 2.30 -6.08 34.73
C GLY A 445 2.02 -7.56 34.50
N VAL A 446 2.10 -8.34 35.57
CA VAL A 446 1.78 -9.75 35.61
C VAL A 446 0.52 -9.98 36.45
N TYR A 447 -0.12 -11.13 36.30
CA TYR A 447 -1.25 -11.51 37.11
C TYR A 447 -1.00 -12.83 37.85
N TYR A 448 -1.71 -13.02 38.94
CA TYR A 448 -1.63 -14.22 39.78
C TYR A 448 -3.01 -14.83 39.89
N ASP A 449 -3.18 -16.12 39.62
CA ASP A 449 -4.46 -16.82 39.64
C ASP A 449 -5.19 -16.71 40.97
N ASN A 450 -4.45 -16.78 42.08
CA ASN A 450 -5.01 -16.65 43.43
C ASN A 450 -5.48 -15.23 43.77
N VAL A 451 -5.04 -14.21 42.99
CA VAL A 451 -5.39 -12.79 43.18
C VAL A 451 -6.40 -12.32 42.17
N HIS A 452 -6.22 -12.61 40.90
CA HIS A 452 -7.01 -12.09 39.79
C HIS A 452 -7.99 -13.11 39.21
N GLY A 453 -7.78 -14.41 39.48
CA GLY A 453 -8.50 -15.51 38.84
C GLY A 453 -7.79 -16.02 37.59
N ASP A 454 -8.40 -17.01 36.96
CA ASP A 454 -7.82 -17.66 35.77
C ASP A 454 -7.98 -16.78 34.53
N ILE A 455 -6.86 -16.47 33.86
CA ILE A 455 -6.81 -15.66 32.65
C ILE A 455 -6.02 -16.42 31.60
N SER A 456 -6.56 -16.52 30.40
CA SER A 456 -5.90 -17.16 29.26
C SER A 456 -5.40 -16.13 28.22
N ALA A 457 -4.84 -14.99 28.69
CA ALA A 457 -4.29 -13.93 27.84
C ALA A 457 -2.96 -13.44 28.38
N SER A 458 -2.12 -12.91 27.53
CA SER A 458 -0.89 -12.23 27.90
C SER A 458 -1.07 -10.72 27.85
N ASN A 459 -0.26 -9.99 28.63
CA ASN A 459 -0.20 -8.53 28.54
C ASN A 459 0.15 -8.13 27.09
N PRO A 460 -0.75 -7.43 26.39
CA PRO A 460 -0.56 -7.14 24.96
C PRO A 460 0.65 -6.26 24.69
N LEU A 461 1.03 -5.39 25.63
CA LEU A 461 2.24 -4.55 25.52
C LEU A 461 3.51 -5.39 25.61
N LEU A 462 3.56 -6.36 26.53
CA LEU A 462 4.66 -7.31 26.63
C LEU A 462 4.83 -8.08 25.31
N VAL A 463 3.72 -8.63 24.80
CA VAL A 463 3.73 -9.43 23.56
C VAL A 463 4.22 -8.59 22.38
N ASN A 464 3.69 -7.37 22.21
CA ASN A 464 4.05 -6.52 21.07
C ASN A 464 5.50 -6.03 21.11
N ASN A 465 6.08 -5.87 22.30
CA ASN A 465 7.47 -5.43 22.47
C ASN A 465 8.48 -6.58 22.40
N MET A 466 8.13 -7.74 22.95
CA MET A 466 9.07 -8.85 23.06
C MET A 466 9.09 -9.73 21.81
N LEU A 467 7.94 -9.94 21.18
CA LEU A 467 7.83 -10.74 19.97
C LEU A 467 8.29 -9.94 18.75
N GLN A 468 9.53 -10.15 18.31
CA GLN A 468 10.08 -9.44 17.16
C GLN A 468 9.87 -10.23 15.88
N ARG A 469 9.16 -9.64 14.93
CA ARG A 469 9.01 -10.16 13.57
C ARG A 469 9.38 -9.07 12.59
N ASN A 470 10.49 -9.25 11.90
CA ASN A 470 11.02 -8.29 10.96
C ASN A 470 11.24 -8.94 9.60
N THR A 471 10.85 -8.24 8.55
CA THR A 471 11.09 -8.64 7.15
C THR A 471 11.78 -7.50 6.42
N ILE A 472 12.94 -7.76 5.86
CA ILE A 472 13.68 -6.83 5.01
C ILE A 472 13.61 -7.36 3.58
N VAL A 473 13.22 -6.51 2.63
CA VAL A 473 13.15 -6.87 1.22
C VAL A 473 13.98 -5.90 0.39
N ASP A 474 14.90 -6.45 -0.38
CA ASP A 474 15.64 -5.76 -1.43
C ASP A 474 15.12 -6.26 -2.79
N ARG A 475 14.65 -5.33 -3.64
CA ARG A 475 14.14 -5.64 -4.97
C ARG A 475 14.82 -4.80 -6.03
N PHE A 476 15.29 -5.45 -7.07
CA PHE A 476 15.80 -4.82 -8.27
C PHE A 476 15.01 -5.31 -9.48
N VAL A 477 14.60 -4.39 -10.36
CA VAL A 477 13.99 -4.70 -11.65
C VAL A 477 14.67 -3.83 -12.70
N GLY A 478 15.20 -4.46 -13.73
CA GLY A 478 15.84 -3.78 -14.86
C GLY A 478 15.26 -4.27 -16.17
N THR A 479 14.93 -3.35 -17.07
CA THR A 479 14.48 -3.65 -18.43
C THR A 479 15.28 -2.88 -19.46
N ALA A 480 15.55 -3.50 -20.59
CA ALA A 480 16.13 -2.86 -21.76
C ALA A 480 15.39 -3.36 -23.00
N SER A 481 14.81 -2.47 -23.78
CA SER A 481 14.11 -2.84 -25.01
C SER A 481 14.56 -2.01 -26.20
N ALA A 482 14.59 -2.64 -27.36
CA ALA A 482 14.85 -1.99 -28.64
C ALA A 482 13.72 -2.33 -29.62
N ASP A 483 13.14 -1.30 -30.21
CA ASP A 483 12.17 -1.38 -31.30
C ASP A 483 12.87 -0.89 -32.58
N VAL A 484 13.04 -1.78 -33.55
CA VAL A 484 13.74 -1.53 -34.82
C VAL A 484 12.73 -1.53 -35.96
N ASP A 485 12.54 -0.37 -36.59
CA ASP A 485 11.75 -0.25 -37.82
C ASP A 485 12.59 -0.78 -39.00
N LEU A 486 12.34 -2.04 -39.40
CA LEU A 486 13.11 -2.75 -40.43
C LEU A 486 12.94 -2.12 -41.80
N PHE A 487 11.76 -1.57 -42.16
CA PHE A 487 11.58 -0.90 -43.44
C PHE A 487 12.41 0.37 -43.52
N LYS A 488 12.43 1.19 -42.47
CA LYS A 488 13.29 2.37 -42.42
C LYS A 488 14.77 2.04 -42.37
N MET A 489 15.14 0.94 -41.71
CA MET A 489 16.54 0.47 -41.61
C MET A 489 17.11 0.14 -42.99
N VAL A 490 16.34 -0.55 -43.84
CA VAL A 490 16.75 -0.90 -45.21
C VAL A 490 16.43 0.19 -46.23
N GLY A 491 15.95 1.37 -45.81
CA GLY A 491 15.65 2.50 -46.69
C GLY A 491 14.33 2.41 -47.47
N LEU A 492 13.48 1.41 -47.19
CA LEU A 492 12.18 1.28 -47.82
C LEU A 492 11.21 2.29 -47.20
N LYS A 493 10.60 3.14 -48.03
CA LYS A 493 9.60 4.13 -47.63
C LYS A 493 8.21 3.67 -48.08
N LEU A 494 7.63 2.71 -47.37
CA LEU A 494 6.28 2.25 -47.61
C LEU A 494 5.30 3.09 -46.79
N LYS A 495 4.41 3.84 -47.47
CA LYS A 495 3.60 4.89 -46.83
C LYS A 495 2.55 4.38 -45.84
N ASN A 496 2.13 3.13 -45.96
CA ASN A 496 1.05 2.54 -45.14
C ASN A 496 1.43 1.17 -44.56
N HIS A 497 2.71 0.88 -44.43
CA HIS A 497 3.20 -0.39 -43.94
C HIS A 497 4.35 -0.17 -42.98
N GLY A 498 4.36 -0.92 -41.89
CA GLY A 498 5.42 -0.97 -40.89
C GLY A 498 5.87 -2.42 -40.65
N LEU A 499 7.14 -2.62 -40.46
CA LEU A 499 7.68 -3.89 -39.99
C LEU A 499 8.65 -3.62 -38.85
N HIS A 500 8.25 -3.99 -37.65
CA HIS A 500 8.97 -3.71 -36.43
C HIS A 500 9.50 -4.99 -35.81
N TYR A 501 10.79 -5.01 -35.50
CA TYR A 501 11.38 -6.05 -34.67
C TYR A 501 11.64 -5.47 -33.27
N ASN A 502 11.00 -6.07 -32.26
CA ASN A 502 11.17 -5.69 -30.87
C ASN A 502 11.94 -6.77 -30.12
N ILE A 503 12.98 -6.38 -29.41
CA ILE A 503 13.63 -7.20 -28.41
C ILE A 503 13.42 -6.55 -27.03
N ASN A 504 13.00 -7.34 -26.07
CA ASN A 504 12.85 -6.94 -24.67
C ASN A 504 13.66 -7.87 -23.78
N LEU A 505 14.53 -7.29 -22.98
CA LEU A 505 15.34 -7.99 -21.99
C LEU A 505 14.90 -7.49 -20.62
N SER A 506 14.54 -8.37 -19.72
CA SER A 506 14.26 -7.99 -18.35
C SER A 506 14.92 -8.92 -17.36
N TYR A 507 15.30 -8.35 -16.23
CA TYR A 507 15.83 -9.08 -15.10
C TYR A 507 15.23 -8.51 -13.82
N SER A 508 14.64 -9.37 -13.01
CA SER A 508 14.19 -9.02 -11.68
C SER A 508 14.89 -9.89 -10.64
N LYS A 509 15.21 -9.28 -9.50
CA LYS A 509 15.74 -9.99 -8.33
C LYS A 509 15.07 -9.46 -7.08
N THR A 510 14.55 -10.34 -6.25
CA THR A 510 13.99 -10.04 -4.93
C THR A 510 14.72 -10.88 -3.89
N GLU A 511 15.28 -10.24 -2.90
CA GLU A 511 15.88 -10.86 -1.72
C GLU A 511 15.07 -10.46 -0.50
N ALA A 512 14.41 -11.41 0.16
CA ALA A 512 13.66 -11.18 1.38
C ALA A 512 14.36 -11.90 2.55
N LYS A 513 14.57 -11.19 3.65
CA LYS A 513 15.17 -11.70 4.89
C LYS A 513 14.14 -11.58 6.00
N ASP A 514 13.75 -12.72 6.54
CA ASP A 514 12.81 -12.80 7.65
C ASP A 514 13.56 -13.09 8.95
N LYS A 515 13.19 -12.41 10.02
CA LYS A 515 13.66 -12.67 11.39
C LYS A 515 12.45 -12.77 12.29
N THR A 516 12.31 -13.87 13.01
CA THR A 516 11.36 -14.01 14.11
C THR A 516 12.14 -14.36 15.37
N TRP A 517 11.99 -13.53 16.42
CA TRP A 517 12.55 -13.74 17.72
C TRP A 517 11.44 -13.84 18.75
N ILE A 518 11.40 -14.94 19.46
CA ILE A 518 10.45 -15.23 20.53
C ILE A 518 11.29 -15.48 21.79
N PRO A 519 11.43 -14.50 22.71
CA PRO A 519 12.14 -14.67 23.96
C PRO A 519 11.31 -15.46 24.97
N ALA A 520 11.93 -15.94 26.02
CA ALA A 520 11.24 -16.45 27.20
C ALA A 520 10.64 -15.28 28.00
N TRP A 521 9.40 -15.42 28.47
CA TRP A 521 8.75 -14.46 29.37
C TRP A 521 7.78 -15.15 30.33
N ILE A 522 7.40 -14.43 31.39
CA ILE A 522 6.36 -14.83 32.31
C ILE A 522 5.25 -13.79 32.32
N GLN A 523 4.01 -14.23 32.34
CA GLN A 523 2.83 -13.40 32.53
C GLN A 523 2.05 -13.79 33.79
N SER A 524 2.05 -15.08 34.09
CA SER A 524 1.47 -15.66 35.30
C SER A 524 2.12 -17.03 35.57
N ASN A 525 1.70 -17.67 36.67
CA ASN A 525 2.06 -19.04 36.96
C ASN A 525 1.53 -20.07 35.95
N ARG A 526 0.60 -19.70 35.09
CA ARG A 526 0.02 -20.57 34.03
C ARG A 526 0.39 -20.13 32.62
N VAL A 527 0.58 -18.81 32.40
CA VAL A 527 0.92 -18.24 31.10
C VAL A 527 2.37 -17.77 31.13
N TYR A 528 3.22 -18.57 30.57
CA TYR A 528 4.65 -18.28 30.42
C TYR A 528 5.22 -18.97 29.20
N LEU A 529 6.28 -18.42 28.67
CA LEU A 529 7.11 -19.06 27.66
C LEU A 529 8.46 -19.38 28.30
N ASP A 530 8.76 -20.65 28.48
CA ASP A 530 9.99 -21.09 29.06
C ASP A 530 11.19 -20.97 28.11
N LYS A 531 12.40 -21.08 28.64
CA LYS A 531 13.64 -21.01 27.84
C LYS A 531 13.76 -22.13 26.82
N ALA A 532 13.12 -23.27 27.07
CA ALA A 532 13.12 -24.37 26.10
C ALA A 532 12.36 -24.03 24.81
N ASN A 533 11.41 -23.10 24.91
CA ASN A 533 10.60 -22.62 23.80
C ASN A 533 11.08 -21.26 23.24
N GLU A 534 12.12 -20.66 23.83
CA GLU A 534 12.79 -19.50 23.27
C GLU A 534 13.34 -19.83 21.88
N ARG A 535 13.02 -19.02 20.88
CA ARG A 535 13.33 -19.36 19.49
C ARG A 535 13.74 -18.15 18.66
N LEU A 536 14.84 -18.30 17.93
CA LEU A 536 15.22 -17.40 16.85
C LEU A 536 15.09 -18.15 15.52
N THR A 537 14.24 -17.65 14.66
CA THR A 537 14.12 -18.13 13.27
C THR A 537 14.60 -17.04 12.31
N LYS A 538 15.46 -17.41 11.38
CA LYS A 538 15.89 -16.55 10.27
C LYS A 538 15.62 -17.27 8.97
N GLY A 539 14.99 -16.57 8.01
CA GLY A 539 14.73 -17.04 6.67
C GLY A 539 15.39 -16.12 5.65
N SER A 540 15.75 -16.69 4.51
CA SER A 540 16.13 -15.93 3.32
C SER A 540 15.42 -16.53 2.12
N ARG A 541 14.76 -15.69 1.35
CA ARG A 541 14.03 -16.06 0.13
C ARG A 541 14.58 -15.21 -1.00
N ASN A 542 15.17 -15.88 -1.99
CA ASN A 542 15.74 -15.23 -3.18
C ASN A 542 14.94 -15.68 -4.39
N TYR A 543 14.34 -14.72 -5.07
CA TYR A 543 13.66 -14.90 -6.35
C TYR A 543 14.42 -14.14 -7.40
N SER A 544 14.69 -14.77 -8.53
CA SER A 544 15.21 -14.08 -9.70
C SER A 544 14.50 -14.58 -10.94
N ASP A 545 14.20 -13.65 -11.83
CA ASP A 545 13.53 -13.91 -13.09
C ASP A 545 14.25 -13.16 -14.20
N ALA A 546 14.61 -13.89 -15.27
CA ALA A 546 15.22 -13.38 -16.47
C ALA A 546 14.32 -13.68 -17.67
N LEU A 547 13.89 -12.64 -18.38
CA LEU A 547 12.97 -12.72 -19.51
C LEU A 547 13.63 -12.13 -20.76
N ILE A 548 13.59 -12.89 -21.86
CA ILE A 548 14.00 -12.45 -23.19
C ILE A 548 12.81 -12.63 -24.13
N GLU A 549 12.32 -11.53 -24.67
CA GLU A 549 11.21 -11.55 -25.63
C GLU A 549 11.67 -10.99 -26.98
N ASN A 550 11.35 -11.69 -28.03
CA ASN A 550 11.58 -11.27 -29.40
C ASN A 550 10.26 -11.28 -30.14
N THR A 551 9.85 -10.12 -30.69
CA THR A 551 8.60 -10.03 -31.45
C THR A 551 8.83 -9.35 -32.79
N LEU A 552 8.17 -9.86 -33.82
CA LEU A 552 8.08 -9.25 -35.14
C LEU A 552 6.65 -8.83 -35.39
N VAL A 553 6.44 -7.54 -35.60
CA VAL A 553 5.13 -6.94 -35.81
C VAL A 553 5.06 -6.32 -37.20
N TYR A 554 4.09 -6.77 -38.01
CA TYR A 554 3.78 -6.16 -39.29
C TYR A 554 2.46 -5.41 -39.20
N ASP A 555 2.46 -4.12 -39.55
CA ASP A 555 1.28 -3.27 -39.68
C ASP A 555 1.07 -2.88 -41.13
N GLY A 556 -0.07 -3.24 -41.72
CA GLY A 556 -0.39 -2.94 -43.10
C GLY A 556 -1.79 -2.33 -43.27
N HIS A 557 -1.87 -1.22 -44.03
CA HIS A 557 -3.14 -0.61 -44.41
C HIS A 557 -3.42 -0.80 -45.90
N PHE A 558 -4.43 -1.59 -46.23
CA PHE A 558 -4.83 -1.95 -47.60
C PHE A 558 -6.22 -1.34 -47.89
N GLY A 559 -6.28 -0.10 -48.32
CA GLY A 559 -7.52 0.59 -48.57
C GLY A 559 -8.34 0.78 -47.28
N LYS A 560 -9.46 0.03 -47.16
CA LYS A 560 -10.31 0.05 -45.96
C LYS A 560 -9.92 -1.03 -44.91
N HIS A 561 -8.95 -1.89 -45.20
CA HIS A 561 -8.54 -3.00 -44.35
C HIS A 561 -7.26 -2.67 -43.65
N ASN A 562 -7.22 -2.92 -42.32
CA ASN A 562 -6.06 -2.83 -41.49
C ASN A 562 -5.69 -4.23 -41.05
N ILE A 563 -4.47 -4.64 -41.32
CA ILE A 563 -3.94 -5.95 -40.96
C ILE A 563 -2.77 -5.74 -40.01
N ASN A 564 -2.87 -6.35 -38.83
CA ASN A 564 -1.77 -6.42 -37.86
C ASN A 564 -1.42 -7.88 -37.63
N LEU A 565 -0.18 -8.24 -37.87
CA LEU A 565 0.34 -9.60 -37.64
C LEU A 565 1.47 -9.51 -36.63
N LEU A 566 1.40 -10.36 -35.62
CA LEU A 566 2.43 -10.47 -34.58
C LEU A 566 2.90 -11.92 -34.48
N GLY A 567 4.20 -12.13 -34.50
CA GLY A 567 4.85 -13.39 -34.16
C GLY A 567 5.94 -13.16 -33.15
N GLY A 568 6.07 -14.05 -32.17
CA GLY A 568 7.04 -13.84 -31.11
C GLY A 568 7.61 -15.12 -30.53
N LEU A 569 8.79 -14.98 -29.91
CA LEU A 569 9.46 -16.02 -29.12
C LEU A 569 9.85 -15.42 -27.78
N THR A 570 9.48 -16.13 -26.72
CA THR A 570 9.80 -15.75 -25.34
C THR A 570 10.60 -16.86 -24.67
N TYR A 571 11.68 -16.46 -24.00
CA TYR A 571 12.42 -17.31 -23.07
C TYR A 571 12.36 -16.69 -21.69
N GLU A 572 11.98 -17.48 -20.68
CA GLU A 572 11.88 -17.04 -19.29
C GLU A 572 12.55 -18.09 -18.39
N GLU A 573 13.36 -17.62 -17.45
CA GLU A 573 14.01 -18.47 -16.44
C GLU A 573 13.73 -17.90 -15.06
N GLU A 574 12.95 -18.65 -14.27
CA GLU A 574 12.65 -18.32 -12.88
C GLU A 574 13.51 -19.17 -11.94
N ASN A 575 14.16 -18.55 -10.99
CA ASN A 575 14.92 -19.22 -9.94
C ASN A 575 14.38 -18.81 -8.57
N THR A 576 14.07 -19.79 -7.73
CA THR A 576 13.66 -19.60 -6.34
C THR A 576 14.57 -20.37 -5.42
N ASN A 577 15.23 -19.67 -4.50
CA ASN A 577 16.05 -20.24 -3.46
C ASN A 577 15.51 -19.86 -2.10
N LEU A 578 15.15 -20.86 -1.29
CA LEU A 578 14.67 -20.69 0.08
C LEU A 578 15.69 -21.28 1.03
N ALA A 579 16.11 -20.52 2.02
CA ALA A 579 16.97 -20.97 3.09
C ALA A 579 16.39 -20.53 4.43
N GLY A 580 16.40 -21.41 5.42
CA GLY A 580 15.92 -21.09 6.75
C GLY A 580 16.77 -21.78 7.80
N ALA A 581 16.95 -21.12 8.94
CA ALA A 581 17.58 -21.66 10.12
C ALA A 581 16.75 -21.31 11.35
N SER A 582 16.50 -22.28 12.21
CA SER A 582 15.84 -22.07 13.49
C SER A 582 16.76 -22.60 14.60
N SER A 583 16.89 -21.83 15.67
CA SER A 583 17.61 -22.26 16.88
C SER A 583 16.66 -22.16 18.05
N SER A 584 16.54 -23.22 18.82
CA SER A 584 15.87 -23.26 20.11
C SER A 584 16.92 -23.48 21.20
N GLN A 585 16.69 -22.91 22.38
CA GLN A 585 17.52 -22.97 23.60
C GLN A 585 18.74 -22.05 23.67
N ASN A 586 18.86 -21.33 24.81
CA ASN A 586 20.04 -20.61 25.33
C ASN A 586 20.70 -19.57 24.39
N LEU A 587 19.88 -18.71 23.78
CA LEU A 587 20.38 -17.57 23.00
C LEU A 587 20.68 -16.32 23.82
N THR A 588 20.65 -16.44 25.18
CA THR A 588 21.06 -15.34 26.06
C THR A 588 22.53 -15.02 25.86
N THR A 589 22.83 -13.76 25.70
CA THR A 589 24.16 -13.15 25.68
C THR A 589 24.92 -13.37 27.02
N SER A 590 25.25 -14.60 27.35
CA SER A 590 26.28 -14.87 28.36
C SER A 590 27.57 -15.15 27.62
N SER A 591 28.63 -14.51 28.05
CA SER A 591 30.01 -14.59 27.55
C SER A 591 30.67 -15.98 27.71
N SER A 592 29.91 -17.05 27.74
CA SER A 592 30.44 -18.41 27.74
C SER A 592 30.20 -19.04 26.36
N ARG A 593 31.29 -19.26 25.65
CA ARG A 593 31.39 -19.99 24.38
C ARG A 593 30.94 -21.44 24.53
N THR A 594 29.66 -21.69 24.56
CA THR A 594 29.11 -22.99 24.18
C THR A 594 28.37 -22.79 22.86
N GLN A 595 28.83 -23.47 21.82
CA GLN A 595 28.20 -23.43 20.49
C GLN A 595 26.74 -23.88 20.64
N PRO A 596 25.75 -23.08 20.14
CA PRO A 596 24.39 -23.55 20.08
C PRO A 596 24.32 -24.74 19.14
N THR A 597 23.60 -25.78 19.54
CA THR A 597 23.28 -26.91 18.66
C THR A 597 22.36 -26.39 17.56
N LEU A 598 22.92 -26.04 16.41
CA LEU A 598 22.20 -25.65 15.21
C LEU A 598 21.54 -26.89 14.65
N THR A 599 20.23 -27.05 14.85
CA THR A 599 19.46 -27.98 14.07
C THR A 599 19.19 -27.27 12.73
N GLN A 600 20.09 -27.43 11.77
CA GLN A 600 19.92 -26.93 10.41
C GLN A 600 18.95 -27.87 9.67
N SER A 601 17.72 -27.45 9.49
CA SER A 601 16.91 -27.97 8.40
C SER A 601 17.13 -27.05 7.18
N LEU A 602 18.15 -27.34 6.39
CA LEU A 602 18.34 -26.73 5.08
C LEU A 602 17.34 -27.34 4.12
N THR A 603 16.25 -26.65 3.85
CA THR A 603 15.37 -27.00 2.74
C THR A 603 15.76 -26.12 1.55
N ASN A 604 16.71 -26.60 0.73
CA ASN A 604 16.99 -26.00 -0.57
C ASN A 604 15.96 -26.54 -1.56
N ILE A 605 14.97 -25.74 -1.87
CA ILE A 605 14.08 -25.99 -3.01
C ILE A 605 14.55 -25.06 -4.13
N ALA A 606 15.37 -25.59 -5.04
CA ALA A 606 15.68 -24.92 -6.31
C ALA A 606 14.71 -25.45 -7.36
N THR A 607 13.74 -24.64 -7.77
CA THR A 607 12.91 -24.92 -8.94
C THR A 607 13.46 -24.15 -10.12
N ARG A 608 13.99 -24.85 -11.12
CA ARG A 608 14.30 -24.30 -12.44
C ARG A 608 13.16 -24.66 -13.39
N SER A 609 12.50 -23.66 -13.92
CA SER A 609 11.47 -23.86 -14.97
C SER A 609 11.85 -23.02 -16.19
N PRO A 610 12.49 -23.59 -17.23
CA PRO A 610 12.59 -22.91 -18.51
C PRO A 610 11.23 -22.99 -19.20
N LEU A 611 10.58 -21.83 -19.38
CA LEU A 611 9.38 -21.70 -20.19
C LEU A 611 9.74 -21.13 -21.54
N THR A 612 9.71 -21.97 -22.59
CA THR A 612 9.74 -21.51 -23.99
C THR A 612 8.30 -21.52 -24.50
N SER A 613 7.75 -20.35 -24.82
CA SER A 613 6.47 -20.25 -25.50
C SER A 613 6.65 -19.57 -26.85
N ALA A 614 6.03 -20.12 -27.89
CA ALA A 614 5.87 -19.49 -29.19
C ALA A 614 4.43 -18.97 -29.28
N ALA A 615 4.25 -17.69 -29.58
CA ALA A 615 2.96 -17.03 -29.81
C ALA A 615 2.86 -16.47 -31.22
#